data_71d8db6c1e16375165e2a0cf61cf033d
#
_entry.id   71d8db6c1e16375165e2a0cf61cf033d
#
_cell.length_a   1.000
_cell.length_b   1.000
_cell.length_c   1.000
_cell.angle_alpha   90.00
_cell.angle_beta   90.00
_cell.angle_gamma   90.00
#
_symmetry.space_group_name_H-M   'P 1'
#
loop_
_entity.id
_entity.type
_entity.pdbx_description
1 polymer ?
#
loop_
_entity_poly.entity_id
_entity_poly.type
_entity_poly.pdbx_seq_one_letter_code
_entity_poly.pdbx_strand_id
1 'polypeptide(L)'
;TGGTNSVIVARTTQSLKTQLKAAISQIIAQKLSFSAPAITATIEQGGSLYQAQFDYEQNKEWKGTLKSTAIDSNGVVGKKNWDAAELLEKRNTDDRKIWTHLPNTSANSGYGNLNNWVTSNYQDIDKLFTHTNNEVPNYHSKSDNPTNTQRCKNVSSVQNDNEDDIKGLIQFVRGQDYFDYDGDCNLTETRPNPLGDIYHSELVVVSKPSAETAFAGRNQEAYWRSLKNYSSFAQKHSSRKETVYVGANDGMLHAFDGKTGKEIWAFVPPFIASTMPNMVNVNLNRSGVGGSNAIYGVDGSVTAHDMFYKGPYDSKKEWHTILMVPYGRGGAGFSVLDITDRDAPMHLYSVLNDGIQTKVHVMDHNGTISSYDYIKKIYDLASFFESITVSSNNKGDLTCKSDQSTDCQESNVWTLDVPNLSKSDVSILIDDKPFTNFTVKASTITTVS
;
A
#
# COMPACT_ATOMS: atom_id res chain seq x y z
N THR A 1 28.62 -1.54 0.26
CA THR A 1 29.66 -2.58 0.29
C THR A 1 29.43 -3.49 1.50
N GLY A 2 28.59 -4.50 1.35
CA GLY A 2 28.36 -5.52 2.38
C GLY A 2 29.53 -6.51 2.44
N GLY A 3 30.63 -6.09 3.06
CA GLY A 3 31.74 -6.95 3.31
C GLY A 3 31.77 -7.40 4.77
N THR A 4 32.15 -8.64 5.01
CA THR A 4 32.51 -9.07 6.36
C THR A 4 33.74 -8.26 6.83
N ASN A 5 33.74 -7.81 8.08
CA ASN A 5 34.85 -7.04 8.65
C ASN A 5 36.16 -7.86 8.82
N SER A 6 36.20 -9.09 8.30
CA SER A 6 37.35 -9.99 8.37
C SER A 6 37.62 -10.66 7.04
N VAL A 7 38.89 -10.80 6.71
CA VAL A 7 39.33 -11.56 5.53
C VAL A 7 39.14 -13.05 5.80
N ILE A 8 38.46 -13.74 4.90
CA ILE A 8 38.32 -15.19 4.94
C ILE A 8 39.61 -15.80 4.40
N VAL A 9 40.42 -16.39 5.27
CA VAL A 9 41.64 -17.10 4.87
C VAL A 9 41.40 -18.60 5.01
N ALA A 10 41.24 -19.29 3.90
CA ALA A 10 41.04 -20.73 3.88
C ALA A 10 42.28 -21.45 3.31
N ARG A 11 42.81 -22.39 4.07
CA ARG A 11 43.97 -23.21 3.67
C ARG A 11 43.57 -24.59 3.15
N THR A 12 42.33 -24.99 3.34
CA THR A 12 41.76 -26.26 2.87
C THR A 12 40.35 -26.06 2.39
N THR A 13 39.85 -26.93 1.52
CA THR A 13 38.47 -26.91 1.02
C THR A 13 37.45 -27.00 2.17
N GLN A 14 37.77 -27.80 3.21
CA GLN A 14 36.88 -27.93 4.37
C GLN A 14 36.85 -26.64 5.22
N SER A 15 38.00 -26.00 5.40
CA SER A 15 38.09 -24.69 6.06
C SER A 15 37.33 -23.61 5.29
N LEU A 16 37.43 -23.57 3.97
CA LEU A 16 36.68 -22.65 3.11
C LEU A 16 35.18 -22.85 3.27
N LYS A 17 34.72 -24.11 3.20
CA LYS A 17 33.30 -24.46 3.34
C LYS A 17 32.76 -24.03 4.71
N THR A 18 33.49 -24.26 5.77
CA THR A 18 33.08 -23.88 7.13
C THR A 18 33.02 -22.36 7.32
N GLN A 19 34.02 -21.65 6.85
CA GLN A 19 34.08 -20.19 6.97
C GLN A 19 33.05 -19.51 6.07
N LEU A 20 32.81 -20.03 4.85
CA LEU A 20 31.78 -19.53 3.95
C LEU A 20 30.38 -19.76 4.54
N LYS A 21 30.15 -20.92 5.13
CA LYS A 21 28.88 -21.23 5.82
C LYS A 21 28.67 -20.30 7.02
N ALA A 22 29.71 -20.03 7.81
CA ALA A 22 29.63 -19.10 8.93
C ALA A 22 29.38 -17.65 8.47
N ALA A 23 30.03 -17.19 7.41
CA ALA A 23 29.81 -15.87 6.83
C ALA A 23 28.40 -15.72 6.26
N ILE A 24 27.92 -16.73 5.54
CA ILE A 24 26.53 -16.75 5.02
C ILE A 24 25.53 -16.75 6.19
N SER A 25 25.76 -17.52 7.25
CA SER A 25 24.90 -17.53 8.45
C SER A 25 24.90 -16.16 9.16
N GLN A 26 26.04 -15.46 9.20
CA GLN A 26 26.10 -14.10 9.73
C GLN A 26 25.35 -13.10 8.87
N ILE A 27 25.42 -13.21 7.53
CA ILE A 27 24.66 -12.36 6.60
C ILE A 27 23.17 -12.61 6.76
N ILE A 28 22.75 -13.88 6.86
CA ILE A 28 21.32 -14.25 7.04
C ILE A 28 20.82 -13.78 8.42
N ALA A 29 21.66 -13.78 9.45
CA ALA A 29 21.31 -13.30 10.78
C ALA A 29 21.24 -11.76 10.89
N GLN A 30 21.71 -11.02 9.90
CA GLN A 30 21.56 -9.56 9.86
C GLN A 30 20.15 -9.22 9.38
N LYS A 31 19.47 -8.36 10.15
CA LYS A 31 18.18 -7.81 9.73
C LYS A 31 18.37 -7.02 8.46
N LEU A 32 17.56 -7.34 7.45
CA LEU A 32 17.60 -6.68 6.16
C LEU A 32 16.77 -5.38 6.21
N SER A 33 17.25 -4.35 5.54
CA SER A 33 16.52 -3.11 5.32
C SER A 33 16.67 -2.70 3.87
N PHE A 34 15.55 -2.52 3.19
CA PHE A 34 15.49 -1.95 1.83
C PHE A 34 14.85 -0.55 1.83
N SER A 35 14.32 -0.12 2.97
CA SER A 35 13.77 1.23 3.13
C SER A 35 14.87 2.20 3.55
N ALA A 36 14.86 3.40 2.99
CA ALA A 36 15.75 4.46 3.44
C ALA A 36 15.40 4.87 4.88
N PRO A 37 16.39 5.09 5.75
CA PRO A 37 16.14 5.61 7.09
C PRO A 37 15.65 7.06 7.00
N ALA A 38 14.66 7.44 7.81
CA ALA A 38 14.24 8.83 7.95
C ALA A 38 14.82 9.46 9.23
N ILE A 39 15.18 10.72 9.11
CA ILE A 39 15.73 11.52 10.20
C ILE A 39 14.79 12.69 10.47
N THR A 40 14.61 13.04 11.75
CA THR A 40 13.83 14.24 12.11
C THR A 40 14.45 15.50 11.50
N ALA A 41 13.62 16.44 11.05
CA ALA A 41 14.03 17.62 10.30
C ALA A 41 14.92 18.62 11.09
N THR A 42 15.06 18.47 12.41
CA THR A 42 15.82 19.37 13.27
C THR A 42 16.91 18.62 14.04
N ILE A 43 18.06 18.42 13.39
CA ILE A 43 19.24 17.79 14.01
C ILE A 43 19.98 18.76 14.96
N GLU A 44 19.79 20.06 14.82
CA GLU A 44 20.52 21.07 15.57
C GLU A 44 20.40 20.98 17.11
N GLN A 45 19.38 20.28 17.62
CA GLN A 45 19.16 20.08 19.06
C GLN A 45 19.18 18.60 19.47
N GLY A 46 19.69 17.70 18.60
CA GLY A 46 19.47 16.26 18.73
C GLY A 46 18.16 15.83 18.10
N GLY A 47 18.10 14.61 17.59
CA GLY A 47 16.96 14.11 16.83
C GLY A 47 16.78 12.62 17.02
N SER A 48 15.91 12.05 16.19
CA SER A 48 15.67 10.61 16.09
C SER A 48 15.95 10.12 14.68
N LEU A 49 16.64 9.01 14.61
CA LEU A 49 16.77 8.20 13.40
C LEU A 49 15.72 7.11 13.44
N TYR A 50 14.86 7.05 12.43
CA TYR A 50 13.88 6.00 12.28
C TYR A 50 14.34 5.02 11.21
N GLN A 51 14.33 3.73 11.54
CA GLN A 51 14.77 2.66 10.66
C GLN A 51 13.73 1.55 10.65
N ALA A 52 13.21 1.26 9.45
CA ALA A 52 12.42 0.07 9.20
C ALA A 52 13.34 -1.06 8.76
N GLN A 53 13.08 -2.27 9.25
CA GLN A 53 13.84 -3.47 8.95
C GLN A 53 12.89 -4.66 8.94
N PHE A 54 13.33 -5.77 8.35
CA PHE A 54 12.59 -7.02 8.43
C PHE A 54 13.55 -8.21 8.63
N ASP A 55 13.01 -9.27 9.26
CA ASP A 55 13.68 -10.54 9.39
C ASP A 55 13.02 -11.53 8.44
N TYR A 56 13.82 -12.10 7.55
CA TYR A 56 13.37 -13.15 6.64
C TYR A 56 13.38 -14.51 7.35
N GLU A 57 12.27 -15.22 7.28
CA GLU A 57 12.17 -16.61 7.69
C GLU A 57 11.52 -17.41 6.56
N GLN A 58 12.15 -18.50 6.13
CA GLN A 58 11.64 -19.30 5.01
C GLN A 58 10.32 -19.98 5.40
N ASN A 59 9.30 -19.90 4.54
CA ASN A 59 7.97 -20.47 4.71
C ASN A 59 7.17 -19.92 5.91
N LYS A 60 7.48 -18.70 6.34
CA LYS A 60 6.73 -17.96 7.37
C LYS A 60 6.52 -16.53 6.93
N GLU A 61 5.65 -15.81 7.60
CA GLU A 61 5.59 -14.37 7.48
C GLU A 61 6.94 -13.74 7.84
N TRP A 62 7.27 -12.68 7.15
CA TRP A 62 8.46 -11.92 7.47
C TRP A 62 8.14 -10.95 8.58
N LYS A 63 9.03 -10.83 9.54
CA LYS A 63 8.83 -10.02 10.74
C LYS A 63 9.32 -8.62 10.50
N GLY A 64 8.44 -7.63 10.65
CA GLY A 64 8.81 -6.23 10.59
C GLY A 64 9.40 -5.72 11.90
N THR A 65 10.27 -4.74 11.80
CA THR A 65 10.70 -3.91 12.92
C THR A 65 10.78 -2.46 12.49
N LEU A 66 10.34 -1.56 13.36
CA LEU A 66 10.54 -0.12 13.20
C LEU A 66 11.16 0.41 14.48
N LYS A 67 12.37 0.96 14.38
CA LYS A 67 13.15 1.45 15.51
C LYS A 67 13.37 2.94 15.45
N SER A 68 13.36 3.56 16.61
CA SER A 68 13.91 4.91 16.80
C SER A 68 15.19 4.84 17.60
N THR A 69 16.19 5.54 17.11
CA THR A 69 17.48 5.69 17.76
C THR A 69 17.79 7.17 17.92
N ALA A 70 18.31 7.55 19.08
CA ALA A 70 18.71 8.92 19.31
C ALA A 70 19.88 9.33 18.40
N ILE A 71 19.88 10.56 17.90
CA ILE A 71 21.02 11.19 17.22
C ILE A 71 21.36 12.45 17.99
N ASP A 72 22.65 12.64 18.31
CA ASP A 72 23.11 13.89 18.90
C ASP A 72 23.30 15.01 17.87
N SER A 73 23.61 16.22 18.34
CA SER A 73 23.86 17.39 17.48
C SER A 73 25.05 17.23 16.51
N ASN A 74 25.92 16.25 16.73
CA ASN A 74 27.07 15.94 15.87
C ASN A 74 26.76 14.81 14.87
N GLY A 75 25.49 14.28 14.88
CA GLY A 75 25.08 13.19 14.01
C GLY A 75 25.51 11.81 14.52
N VAL A 76 25.98 11.71 15.76
CA VAL A 76 26.38 10.41 16.34
C VAL A 76 25.13 9.64 16.79
N VAL A 77 24.99 8.41 16.30
CA VAL A 77 23.89 7.52 16.62
C VAL A 77 24.07 6.97 18.04
N GLY A 78 23.08 7.20 18.88
CA GLY A 78 23.08 6.83 20.28
C GLY A 78 22.32 5.53 20.56
N LYS A 79 21.62 5.49 21.69
CA LYS A 79 20.83 4.31 22.11
C LYS A 79 19.48 4.25 21.42
N LYS A 80 18.96 3.01 21.27
CA LYS A 80 17.56 2.75 20.86
C LYS A 80 16.60 3.43 21.84
N ASN A 81 15.71 4.28 21.32
CA ASN A 81 14.65 4.90 22.10
C ASN A 81 13.50 3.91 22.27
N TRP A 82 13.07 3.28 21.17
CA TRP A 82 11.97 2.32 21.15
C TRP A 82 12.03 1.40 19.92
N ASP A 83 11.27 0.31 19.98
CA ASP A 83 11.01 -0.62 18.89
C ASP A 83 9.49 -0.87 18.83
N ALA A 84 8.86 -0.50 17.71
CA ALA A 84 7.41 -0.58 17.57
C ALA A 84 6.90 -2.02 17.55
N ALA A 85 7.67 -2.98 16.99
CA ALA A 85 7.30 -4.39 17.00
C ALA A 85 7.23 -4.94 18.45
N GLU A 86 8.27 -4.65 19.25
CA GLU A 86 8.28 -5.05 20.67
C GLU A 86 7.12 -4.42 21.48
N LEU A 87 6.70 -3.22 21.10
CA LEU A 87 5.58 -2.54 21.76
C LEU A 87 4.23 -3.13 21.35
N LEU A 88 4.07 -3.52 20.07
CA LEU A 88 2.86 -4.16 19.57
C LEU A 88 2.67 -5.58 20.15
N GLU A 89 3.74 -6.37 20.25
CA GLU A 89 3.68 -7.72 20.86
C GLU A 89 3.17 -7.69 22.32
N LYS A 90 3.48 -6.61 23.05
CA LYS A 90 3.07 -6.43 24.44
C LYS A 90 1.71 -5.74 24.60
N ARG A 91 1.10 -5.34 23.50
CA ARG A 91 -0.16 -4.61 23.52
C ARG A 91 -1.34 -5.56 23.42
N ASN A 92 -2.36 -5.33 24.23
CA ASN A 92 -3.63 -6.01 24.04
C ASN A 92 -4.21 -5.65 22.66
N THR A 93 -4.64 -6.65 21.91
CA THR A 93 -5.18 -6.49 20.57
C THR A 93 -6.46 -5.63 20.54
N ASP A 94 -7.26 -5.68 21.61
CA ASP A 94 -8.47 -4.88 21.74
C ASP A 94 -8.19 -3.38 21.94
N ASP A 95 -6.99 -3.03 22.45
CA ASP A 95 -6.55 -1.64 22.60
C ASP A 95 -6.05 -1.03 21.28
N ARG A 96 -5.89 -1.80 20.23
CA ARG A 96 -5.48 -1.31 18.92
C ARG A 96 -6.63 -0.60 18.23
N LYS A 97 -6.33 0.56 17.67
CA LYS A 97 -7.25 1.30 16.81
C LYS A 97 -6.94 0.95 15.36
N ILE A 98 -7.71 0.02 14.78
CA ILE A 98 -7.58 -0.36 13.37
C ILE A 98 -8.86 0.04 12.66
N TRP A 99 -8.70 0.72 11.54
CA TRP A 99 -9.82 1.24 10.77
C TRP A 99 -9.63 1.05 9.26
N THR A 100 -10.72 1.08 8.55
CA THR A 100 -10.80 1.12 7.10
C THR A 100 -11.92 2.04 6.67
N HIS A 101 -12.04 2.32 5.39
CA HIS A 101 -13.22 2.96 4.84
C HIS A 101 -14.17 1.91 4.28
N LEU A 102 -15.33 1.74 4.92
CA LEU A 102 -16.29 0.71 4.58
C LEU A 102 -17.26 1.19 3.48
N PRO A 103 -17.71 0.31 2.57
CA PRO A 103 -18.64 0.70 1.52
C PRO A 103 -20.02 1.09 2.06
N ASN A 104 -20.46 2.31 1.75
CA ASN A 104 -21.84 2.80 1.96
C ASN A 104 -22.42 2.50 3.36
N THR A 105 -21.65 2.67 4.43
CA THR A 105 -22.12 2.39 5.79
C THR A 105 -21.97 3.60 6.71
N SER A 106 -22.85 3.69 7.72
CA SER A 106 -22.77 4.68 8.79
C SER A 106 -21.50 4.54 9.65
N ALA A 107 -20.81 3.40 9.59
CA ALA A 107 -19.54 3.19 10.27
C ALA A 107 -18.38 4.07 9.71
N ASN A 108 -18.60 4.76 8.59
CA ASN A 108 -17.67 5.74 8.01
C ASN A 108 -17.93 7.18 8.45
N SER A 109 -18.66 7.42 9.50
CA SER A 109 -19.12 8.74 9.88
C SER A 109 -17.99 9.76 10.16
N GLY A 110 -17.47 10.38 9.11
CA GLY A 110 -16.57 11.54 9.21
C GLY A 110 -15.19 11.26 9.80
N TYR A 111 -14.61 12.30 10.42
CA TYR A 111 -13.34 12.20 11.13
C TYR A 111 -13.47 11.37 12.41
N GLY A 112 -12.42 10.59 12.68
CA GLY A 112 -12.24 9.98 14.02
C GLY A 112 -12.83 8.60 14.22
N ASN A 113 -13.39 7.95 13.20
CA ASN A 113 -13.76 6.54 13.30
C ASN A 113 -12.54 5.63 13.11
N LEU A 114 -11.70 5.56 14.13
CA LEU A 114 -10.40 4.89 14.08
C LEU A 114 -10.43 3.42 14.50
N ASN A 115 -11.58 2.84 14.77
CA ASN A 115 -11.68 1.45 15.24
C ASN A 115 -12.93 0.75 14.71
N ASN A 116 -13.09 0.73 13.38
CA ASN A 116 -14.18 0.02 12.72
C ASN A 116 -13.76 -1.35 12.14
N TRP A 117 -12.49 -1.71 12.19
CA TRP A 117 -12.00 -3.04 11.83
C TRP A 117 -12.20 -4.00 13.01
N VAL A 118 -13.48 -4.35 13.24
CA VAL A 118 -13.94 -5.17 14.37
C VAL A 118 -14.94 -6.22 13.92
N THR A 119 -15.06 -7.29 14.67
CA THR A 119 -15.93 -8.42 14.33
C THR A 119 -17.40 -8.07 14.22
N SER A 120 -17.87 -7.02 14.91
CA SER A 120 -19.25 -6.53 14.74
C SER A 120 -19.56 -5.98 13.35
N ASN A 121 -18.54 -5.59 12.59
CA ASN A 121 -18.65 -5.06 11.23
C ASN A 121 -18.28 -6.12 10.17
N TYR A 122 -18.27 -7.41 10.52
CA TYR A 122 -17.77 -8.47 9.65
C TYR A 122 -18.42 -8.50 8.28
N GLN A 123 -19.73 -8.24 8.19
CA GLN A 123 -20.47 -8.25 6.92
C GLN A 123 -20.03 -7.13 5.95
N ASP A 124 -19.64 -5.99 6.47
CA ASP A 124 -19.16 -4.88 5.64
C ASP A 124 -17.67 -5.05 5.30
N ILE A 125 -16.89 -5.63 6.21
CA ILE A 125 -15.49 -5.97 5.98
C ILE A 125 -15.37 -7.11 4.96
N ASP A 126 -16.25 -8.09 4.98
CA ASP A 126 -16.30 -9.18 4.00
C ASP A 126 -16.46 -8.67 2.57
N LYS A 127 -17.24 -7.60 2.36
CA LYS A 127 -17.36 -6.94 1.06
C LYS A 127 -16.03 -6.39 0.54
N LEU A 128 -15.10 -6.04 1.44
CA LEU A 128 -13.76 -5.61 1.06
C LEU A 128 -12.87 -6.81 0.72
N PHE A 129 -12.98 -7.90 1.48
CA PHE A 129 -12.25 -9.13 1.20
C PHE A 129 -12.62 -9.71 -0.18
N THR A 130 -13.90 -9.64 -0.53
CA THR A 130 -14.44 -10.23 -1.75
C THR A 130 -14.47 -9.29 -2.96
N HIS A 131 -14.03 -8.04 -2.81
CA HIS A 131 -14.12 -7.01 -3.85
C HIS A 131 -13.48 -7.41 -5.18
N THR A 132 -12.37 -8.17 -5.16
CA THR A 132 -11.65 -8.64 -6.35
C THR A 132 -11.98 -10.10 -6.73
N ASN A 133 -13.19 -10.58 -6.39
CA ASN A 133 -13.63 -11.97 -6.54
C ASN A 133 -12.82 -12.99 -5.72
N ASN A 134 -12.10 -12.55 -4.70
CA ASN A 134 -11.54 -13.43 -3.70
C ASN A 134 -12.62 -13.78 -2.67
N GLU A 135 -12.60 -14.98 -2.19
CA GLU A 135 -13.44 -15.41 -1.08
C GLU A 135 -12.56 -15.61 0.16
N VAL A 136 -13.11 -15.37 1.33
CA VAL A 136 -12.45 -15.77 2.57
C VAL A 136 -12.48 -17.31 2.60
N PRO A 137 -11.30 -17.97 2.62
CA PRO A 137 -11.27 -19.43 2.64
C PRO A 137 -11.91 -19.96 3.90
N ASN A 138 -12.54 -21.12 3.80
CA ASN A 138 -12.93 -21.85 5.00
C ASN A 138 -11.67 -22.45 5.65
N TYR A 139 -11.15 -21.73 6.65
CA TYR A 139 -9.91 -22.12 7.33
C TYR A 139 -10.05 -23.37 8.19
N HIS A 140 -11.26 -23.73 8.60
CA HIS A 140 -11.54 -24.83 9.53
C HIS A 140 -12.01 -26.12 8.85
N SER A 141 -12.56 -26.04 7.60
CA SER A 141 -13.25 -27.18 6.98
C SER A 141 -12.36 -28.17 6.26
N LYS A 142 -11.07 -27.91 6.11
CA LYS A 142 -10.19 -28.86 5.40
C LYS A 142 -9.89 -30.06 6.28
N SER A 143 -10.35 -31.24 5.84
CA SER A 143 -10.23 -32.52 6.54
C SER A 143 -8.78 -32.93 6.87
N ASP A 144 -7.82 -32.33 6.19
CA ASP A 144 -6.38 -32.57 6.41
C ASP A 144 -5.75 -31.64 7.45
N ASN A 145 -6.52 -30.68 7.94
CA ASN A 145 -6.11 -29.78 8.98
C ASN A 145 -6.79 -30.24 10.27
N PRO A 146 -6.05 -30.81 11.25
CA PRO A 146 -6.59 -30.96 12.59
C PRO A 146 -6.79 -29.54 13.11
N THR A 147 -7.96 -29.01 12.78
CA THR A 147 -8.45 -27.72 13.24
C THR A 147 -8.29 -27.63 14.74
N ASN A 148 -8.24 -26.44 15.26
CA ASN A 148 -8.31 -26.15 16.69
C ASN A 148 -9.39 -26.95 17.40
N THR A 149 -10.50 -27.29 16.72
CA THR A 149 -11.54 -28.19 17.22
C THR A 149 -11.06 -29.60 17.57
N GLN A 150 -10.04 -30.13 16.91
CA GLN A 150 -9.47 -31.44 17.27
C GLN A 150 -8.29 -31.30 18.26
N ARG A 151 -7.50 -30.25 18.12
CA ARG A 151 -6.35 -29.98 18.98
C ARG A 151 -6.77 -29.28 20.26
N CYS A 152 -7.66 -28.30 20.15
CA CYS A 152 -8.15 -27.48 21.26
C CYS A 152 -9.61 -27.84 21.62
N LYS A 153 -9.86 -29.08 22.01
CA LYS A 153 -11.20 -29.62 22.32
C LYS A 153 -12.00 -28.81 23.35
N ASN A 154 -11.36 -27.96 24.13
CA ASN A 154 -12.01 -27.15 25.15
C ASN A 154 -12.36 -25.74 24.70
N VAL A 155 -12.01 -25.36 23.47
CA VAL A 155 -12.38 -24.06 22.91
C VAL A 155 -13.72 -24.21 22.22
N SER A 156 -14.80 -23.95 22.96
CA SER A 156 -16.19 -24.16 22.55
C SER A 156 -16.72 -23.16 21.51
N SER A 157 -15.90 -22.23 21.03
CA SER A 157 -16.35 -21.08 20.23
C SER A 157 -15.90 -21.11 18.78
N VAL A 158 -15.10 -22.07 18.34
CA VAL A 158 -14.70 -22.17 16.95
C VAL A 158 -15.77 -22.94 16.19
N GLN A 159 -16.63 -22.23 15.51
CA GLN A 159 -17.60 -22.79 14.59
C GLN A 159 -16.93 -22.99 13.23
N ASN A 160 -17.49 -23.85 12.44
CA ASN A 160 -16.96 -24.18 11.11
C ASN A 160 -17.91 -23.60 10.04
N ASP A 161 -18.06 -22.29 10.06
CA ASP A 161 -18.85 -21.55 9.09
C ASP A 161 -18.07 -20.32 8.55
N ASN A 162 -18.58 -19.74 7.48
CA ASN A 162 -17.94 -18.61 6.83
C ASN A 162 -17.87 -17.35 7.72
N GLU A 163 -18.86 -17.17 8.59
CA GLU A 163 -18.90 -16.02 9.52
C GLU A 163 -17.75 -16.10 10.54
N ASP A 164 -17.47 -17.30 11.04
CA ASP A 164 -16.40 -17.55 12.01
C ASP A 164 -15.02 -17.30 11.37
N ASP A 165 -14.82 -17.77 10.14
CA ASP A 165 -13.58 -17.56 9.40
C ASP A 165 -13.32 -16.06 9.08
N ILE A 166 -14.37 -15.31 8.72
CA ILE A 166 -14.27 -13.86 8.49
C ILE A 166 -13.93 -13.14 9.80
N LYS A 167 -14.62 -13.45 10.89
CA LYS A 167 -14.34 -12.86 12.21
C LYS A 167 -12.94 -13.23 12.69
N GLY A 168 -12.52 -14.47 12.45
CA GLY A 168 -11.18 -14.94 12.76
C GLY A 168 -10.10 -14.18 12.02
N LEU A 169 -10.30 -13.95 10.72
CA LEU A 169 -9.38 -13.14 9.92
C LEU A 169 -9.31 -11.69 10.42
N ILE A 170 -10.44 -11.09 10.77
CA ILE A 170 -10.46 -9.73 11.34
C ILE A 170 -9.62 -9.68 12.62
N GLN A 171 -9.79 -10.64 13.53
CA GLN A 171 -9.02 -10.70 14.77
C GLN A 171 -7.54 -10.98 14.54
N PHE A 172 -7.22 -11.87 13.58
CA PHE A 172 -5.85 -12.15 13.19
C PHE A 172 -5.12 -10.89 12.67
N VAL A 173 -5.75 -10.10 11.82
CA VAL A 173 -5.22 -8.80 11.35
C VAL A 173 -5.02 -7.84 12.52
N ARG A 174 -5.91 -7.86 13.53
CA ARG A 174 -5.72 -7.08 14.76
C ARG A 174 -4.52 -7.53 15.59
N GLY A 175 -3.97 -8.71 15.31
CA GLY A 175 -2.83 -9.27 16.01
C GLY A 175 -3.19 -10.34 17.04
N GLN A 176 -4.44 -10.85 17.05
CA GLN A 176 -4.85 -11.94 17.93
C GLN A 176 -4.40 -13.29 17.38
N ASP A 177 -4.02 -14.22 18.25
CA ASP A 177 -3.64 -15.57 17.86
C ASP A 177 -4.85 -16.49 17.61
N TYR A 178 -5.76 -16.01 16.78
CA TYR A 178 -7.02 -16.70 16.51
C TYR A 178 -6.84 -18.10 15.90
N PHE A 179 -5.78 -18.33 15.16
CA PHE A 179 -5.49 -19.61 14.51
C PHE A 179 -4.48 -20.47 15.27
N ASP A 180 -4.18 -20.14 16.51
CA ASP A 180 -3.35 -20.92 17.44
C ASP A 180 -1.96 -21.25 16.86
N TYR A 181 -1.15 -20.22 16.67
CA TYR A 181 0.17 -20.29 16.06
C TYR A 181 1.19 -21.11 16.86
N ASP A 182 1.19 -20.94 18.16
CA ASP A 182 2.15 -21.59 19.03
C ASP A 182 1.66 -22.94 19.56
N GLY A 183 0.37 -23.26 19.35
CA GLY A 183 -0.22 -24.53 19.64
C GLY A 183 -0.59 -24.74 21.11
N ASP A 184 -0.77 -23.67 21.87
CA ASP A 184 -1.12 -23.70 23.28
C ASP A 184 -2.64 -23.65 23.55
N CYS A 185 -3.44 -23.45 22.49
CA CYS A 185 -4.90 -23.33 22.52
C CYS A 185 -5.44 -22.07 23.19
N ASN A 186 -4.63 -21.03 23.30
CA ASN A 186 -5.07 -19.72 23.77
C ASN A 186 -5.30 -18.77 22.60
N LEU A 187 -6.51 -18.78 22.02
CA LEU A 187 -6.86 -18.01 20.83
C LEU A 187 -7.09 -16.51 21.11
N THR A 188 -6.96 -16.06 22.34
CA THR A 188 -7.27 -14.69 22.74
C THR A 188 -6.04 -13.82 23.00
N GLU A 189 -4.88 -14.42 22.99
CA GLU A 189 -3.63 -13.69 23.20
C GLU A 189 -3.16 -12.95 21.95
N THR A 190 -2.14 -12.13 22.13
CA THR A 190 -1.47 -11.47 21.01
C THR A 190 -0.52 -12.45 20.32
N ARG A 191 -0.72 -12.67 19.01
CA ARG A 191 0.18 -13.53 18.23
C ARG A 191 1.61 -12.97 18.19
N PRO A 192 2.61 -13.81 18.06
CA PRO A 192 3.97 -13.36 17.82
C PRO A 192 4.06 -12.47 16.55
N ASN A 193 4.84 -11.40 16.64
CA ASN A 193 5.13 -10.50 15.52
C ASN A 193 3.88 -9.93 14.81
N PRO A 194 3.06 -9.14 15.50
CA PRO A 194 1.85 -8.55 14.88
C PRO A 194 2.15 -7.46 13.85
N LEU A 195 3.38 -6.96 13.75
CA LEU A 195 3.84 -6.03 12.71
C LEU A 195 4.42 -6.83 11.54
N GLY A 196 3.82 -6.69 10.36
CA GLY A 196 4.34 -7.25 9.11
C GLY A 196 5.65 -6.59 8.68
N ASP A 197 6.36 -7.25 7.77
CA ASP A 197 7.60 -6.72 7.23
C ASP A 197 7.38 -5.39 6.50
N ILE A 198 8.36 -4.50 6.67
CA ILE A 198 8.43 -3.21 5.99
C ILE A 198 9.52 -3.35 4.93
N TYR A 199 9.10 -3.69 3.70
CA TYR A 199 10.04 -4.09 2.65
C TYR A 199 10.42 -2.95 1.71
N HIS A 200 9.46 -2.39 0.93
CA HIS A 200 9.70 -1.26 0.03
C HIS A 200 9.05 0.04 0.51
N SER A 201 8.19 -0.01 1.51
CA SER A 201 7.57 1.18 2.05
C SER A 201 8.62 2.05 2.74
N GLU A 202 8.92 3.20 2.14
CA GLU A 202 9.67 4.24 2.81
C GLU A 202 8.75 4.93 3.82
N LEU A 203 9.29 5.16 5.01
CA LEU A 203 8.56 5.85 6.06
C LEU A 203 8.59 7.36 5.86
N VAL A 204 7.52 8.05 6.28
CA VAL A 204 7.47 9.51 6.32
C VAL A 204 7.24 9.99 7.75
N VAL A 205 7.99 11.01 8.15
CA VAL A 205 7.85 11.65 9.46
C VAL A 205 7.09 12.96 9.27
N VAL A 206 5.96 13.07 9.91
CA VAL A 206 5.11 14.28 9.87
C VAL A 206 5.08 14.92 11.24
N SER A 207 5.51 16.15 11.32
CA SER A 207 5.50 16.99 12.52
C SER A 207 4.71 18.27 12.28
N LYS A 208 4.97 19.32 13.02
CA LYS A 208 4.37 20.65 12.77
C LYS A 208 4.62 21.11 11.34
N PRO A 209 3.66 21.76 10.68
CA PRO A 209 3.87 22.33 9.35
C PRO A 209 5.00 23.34 9.35
N SER A 210 5.97 23.18 8.45
CA SER A 210 7.18 23.99 8.42
C SER A 210 7.65 24.32 6.99
N ALA A 211 6.75 24.22 6.00
CA ALA A 211 7.12 24.49 4.63
C ALA A 211 7.45 25.99 4.42
N GLU A 212 8.43 26.23 3.56
CA GLU A 212 8.94 27.58 3.26
C GLU A 212 7.85 28.50 2.70
N THR A 213 7.76 29.70 3.24
CA THR A 213 6.85 30.79 2.78
C THR A 213 7.59 32.03 2.31
N ALA A 214 8.90 32.11 2.58
CA ALA A 214 9.70 33.22 2.10
C ALA A 214 9.91 33.09 0.59
N PHE A 215 9.34 34.01 -0.16
CA PHE A 215 9.51 34.06 -1.60
C PHE A 215 10.81 34.78 -1.94
N ALA A 216 11.78 34.04 -2.41
CA ALA A 216 13.03 34.58 -2.97
C ALA A 216 13.15 34.12 -4.42
N GLY A 217 12.93 35.06 -5.34
CA GLY A 217 13.14 34.83 -6.78
C GLY A 217 12.14 33.87 -7.43
N ARG A 218 12.52 32.61 -7.67
CA ARG A 218 11.74 31.66 -8.49
C ARG A 218 10.93 30.59 -7.72
N ASN A 219 10.89 30.65 -6.39
CA ASN A 219 10.13 29.67 -5.61
C ASN A 219 8.63 29.94 -5.65
N GLN A 220 7.96 29.41 -6.67
CA GLN A 220 6.52 29.61 -6.89
C GLN A 220 5.66 28.97 -5.79
N GLU A 221 6.11 27.86 -5.20
CA GLU A 221 5.36 27.21 -4.13
C GLU A 221 5.37 28.05 -2.85
N ALA A 222 6.51 28.61 -2.46
CA ALA A 222 6.60 29.52 -1.31
C ALA A 222 5.74 30.76 -1.52
N TYR A 223 5.74 31.33 -2.73
CA TYR A 223 4.87 32.44 -3.09
C TYR A 223 3.38 32.06 -2.95
N TRP A 224 2.98 30.90 -3.48
CA TRP A 224 1.62 30.41 -3.36
C TRP A 224 1.21 30.19 -1.90
N ARG A 225 2.09 29.58 -1.10
CA ARG A 225 1.87 29.40 0.35
C ARG A 225 1.68 30.74 1.07
N SER A 226 2.47 31.74 0.73
CA SER A 226 2.32 33.08 1.31
C SER A 226 1.00 33.72 0.94
N LEU A 227 0.57 33.64 -0.33
CA LEU A 227 -0.74 34.14 -0.79
C LEU A 227 -1.93 33.45 -0.13
N LYS A 228 -1.81 32.17 0.22
CA LYS A 228 -2.87 31.37 0.85
C LYS A 228 -2.73 31.29 2.36
N ASN A 229 -1.96 32.19 2.95
CA ASN A 229 -1.82 32.34 4.40
C ASN A 229 -1.41 31.04 5.12
N TYR A 230 -0.44 30.30 4.53
CA TYR A 230 0.08 29.06 5.09
C TYR A 230 0.65 29.26 6.51
N SER A 231 1.21 30.44 6.82
CA SER A 231 1.75 30.74 8.15
C SER A 231 0.71 30.63 9.27
N SER A 232 -0.57 30.96 8.99
CA SER A 232 -1.65 30.77 9.97
C SER A 232 -1.96 29.27 10.19
N PHE A 233 -1.91 28.46 9.15
CA PHE A 233 -2.03 27.01 9.25
C PHE A 233 -0.89 26.42 10.09
N ALA A 234 0.35 26.82 9.80
CA ALA A 234 1.52 26.38 10.54
C ALA A 234 1.46 26.79 12.03
N GLN A 235 0.98 28.00 12.31
CA GLN A 235 0.75 28.46 13.68
C GLN A 235 -0.33 27.67 14.40
N LYS A 236 -1.47 27.43 13.75
CA LYS A 236 -2.59 26.62 14.29
C LYS A 236 -2.14 25.22 14.68
N HIS A 237 -1.24 24.62 13.88
CA HIS A 237 -0.73 23.26 14.07
C HIS A 237 0.70 23.21 14.65
N SER A 238 1.16 24.28 15.28
CA SER A 238 2.52 24.38 15.85
C SER A 238 2.81 23.37 16.97
N SER A 239 1.76 22.88 17.65
CA SER A 239 1.84 21.85 18.69
C SER A 239 1.64 20.42 18.19
N ARG A 240 1.48 20.21 16.86
CA ARG A 240 1.29 18.88 16.29
C ARG A 240 2.48 17.99 16.63
N LYS A 241 2.18 16.86 17.26
CA LYS A 241 3.18 15.90 17.67
C LYS A 241 3.70 15.12 16.45
N GLU A 242 4.95 14.77 16.52
CA GLU A 242 5.62 13.97 15.50
C GLU A 242 4.96 12.59 15.38
N THR A 243 4.70 12.18 14.15
CA THR A 243 4.12 10.88 13.80
C THR A 243 4.91 10.25 12.66
N VAL A 244 5.23 8.99 12.80
CA VAL A 244 5.88 8.17 11.79
C VAL A 244 4.82 7.34 11.09
N TYR A 245 4.67 7.53 9.78
CA TYR A 245 3.77 6.76 8.93
C TYR A 245 4.58 5.80 8.09
N VAL A 246 4.15 4.55 8.02
CA VAL A 246 4.82 3.50 7.24
C VAL A 246 3.83 2.41 6.85
N GLY A 247 3.91 1.94 5.63
CA GLY A 247 3.17 0.77 5.18
C GLY A 247 3.89 -0.53 5.55
N ALA A 248 3.13 -1.59 5.80
CA ALA A 248 3.66 -2.91 6.07
C ALA A 248 2.93 -4.00 5.28
N ASN A 249 3.56 -5.16 5.18
CA ASN A 249 3.00 -6.30 4.46
C ASN A 249 2.00 -7.13 5.30
N ASP A 250 1.60 -6.64 6.46
CA ASP A 250 0.40 -7.08 7.16
C ASP A 250 -0.90 -6.44 6.60
N GLY A 251 -0.78 -5.68 5.51
CA GLY A 251 -1.89 -5.04 4.81
C GLY A 251 -2.28 -3.68 5.35
N MET A 252 -1.49 -3.10 6.26
CA MET A 252 -1.83 -1.85 6.94
C MET A 252 -0.83 -0.73 6.69
N LEU A 253 -1.35 0.50 6.69
CA LEU A 253 -0.57 1.68 6.98
C LEU A 253 -0.61 1.92 8.48
N HIS A 254 0.54 2.03 9.12
CA HIS A 254 0.67 2.32 10.55
C HIS A 254 1.04 3.78 10.79
N ALA A 255 0.46 4.34 11.85
CA ALA A 255 0.81 5.64 12.41
C ALA A 255 1.38 5.45 13.82
N PHE A 256 2.67 5.69 13.98
CA PHE A 256 3.36 5.57 15.27
C PHE A 256 3.67 6.94 15.86
N ASP A 257 3.51 7.09 17.16
CA ASP A 257 3.95 8.28 17.87
C ASP A 257 5.48 8.34 17.87
N GLY A 258 6.03 9.40 17.27
CA GLY A 258 7.49 9.54 17.09
C GLY A 258 8.29 9.51 18.39
N LYS A 259 7.72 10.00 19.49
CA LYS A 259 8.38 10.05 20.79
C LYS A 259 8.38 8.69 21.51
N THR A 260 7.27 7.96 21.44
CA THR A 260 7.04 6.78 22.28
C THR A 260 7.09 5.47 21.52
N GLY A 261 6.99 5.49 20.17
CA GLY A 261 6.88 4.31 19.32
C GLY A 261 5.55 3.57 19.42
N LYS A 262 4.59 4.07 20.19
CA LYS A 262 3.27 3.45 20.30
C LYS A 262 2.47 3.69 19.03
N GLU A 263 1.83 2.66 18.52
CA GLU A 263 0.86 2.80 17.43
C GLU A 263 -0.33 3.66 17.90
N ILE A 264 -0.60 4.73 17.16
CA ILE A 264 -1.74 5.61 17.40
C ILE A 264 -2.97 4.97 16.77
N TRP A 265 -2.82 4.54 15.52
CA TRP A 265 -3.81 3.80 14.75
C TRP A 265 -3.13 3.08 13.58
N ALA A 266 -3.83 2.11 13.00
CA ALA A 266 -3.50 1.51 11.72
C ALA A 266 -4.69 1.62 10.77
N PHE A 267 -4.41 1.78 9.47
CA PHE A 267 -5.40 1.89 8.41
C PHE A 267 -5.25 0.74 7.44
N VAL A 268 -6.32 -0.01 7.23
CA VAL A 268 -6.42 -1.01 6.16
C VAL A 268 -6.96 -0.32 4.91
N PRO A 269 -6.18 -0.12 3.85
CA PRO A 269 -6.71 0.40 2.61
C PRO A 269 -7.81 -0.53 2.07
N PRO A 270 -8.98 0.02 1.66
CA PRO A 270 -10.12 -0.81 1.28
C PRO A 270 -9.81 -1.86 0.19
N PHE A 271 -9.01 -1.48 -0.79
CA PHE A 271 -8.65 -2.38 -1.89
C PHE A 271 -7.51 -3.35 -1.57
N ILE A 272 -6.73 -3.11 -0.51
CA ILE A 272 -5.74 -4.06 -0.01
C ILE A 272 -6.39 -5.17 0.82
N ALA A 273 -7.54 -4.91 1.44
CA ALA A 273 -8.24 -5.89 2.25
C ALA A 273 -8.47 -7.23 1.50
N SER A 274 -8.69 -7.18 0.18
CA SER A 274 -8.89 -8.39 -0.64
C SER A 274 -7.66 -9.31 -0.75
N THR A 275 -6.48 -8.86 -0.36
CA THR A 275 -5.26 -9.70 -0.31
C THR A 275 -5.12 -10.44 1.02
N MET A 276 -5.76 -9.95 2.07
CA MET A 276 -5.60 -10.44 3.44
C MET A 276 -6.07 -11.87 3.69
N PRO A 277 -7.10 -12.41 3.00
CA PRO A 277 -7.46 -13.81 3.15
C PRO A 277 -6.30 -14.79 2.90
N ASN A 278 -5.32 -14.38 2.11
CA ASN A 278 -4.13 -15.18 1.81
C ASN A 278 -3.06 -15.15 2.94
N MET A 279 -3.22 -14.29 3.94
CA MET A 279 -2.28 -14.22 5.06
C MET A 279 -2.31 -15.49 5.92
N VAL A 280 -3.47 -16.11 6.06
CA VAL A 280 -3.65 -17.28 6.90
C VAL A 280 -3.28 -18.53 6.14
N ASN A 281 -2.37 -19.34 6.71
CA ASN A 281 -1.98 -20.61 6.13
C ASN A 281 -2.53 -21.79 6.96
N VAL A 282 -3.57 -22.40 6.47
CA VAL A 282 -4.24 -23.53 7.15
C VAL A 282 -3.54 -24.87 6.99
N ASN A 283 -2.51 -24.98 6.15
CA ASN A 283 -1.82 -26.25 5.87
C ASN A 283 -0.63 -26.55 6.79
N LEU A 284 -0.49 -25.86 7.90
CA LEU A 284 0.73 -25.83 8.71
C LEU A 284 0.91 -26.95 9.68
N ASN A 285 -0.10 -27.74 9.91
CA ASN A 285 -0.03 -28.82 10.89
C ASN A 285 0.91 -29.97 10.51
N ARG A 286 1.48 -29.96 9.31
CA ARG A 286 2.47 -30.98 8.91
C ARG A 286 3.86 -30.77 9.51
N SER A 287 4.17 -29.57 9.99
CA SER A 287 5.50 -29.24 10.52
C SER A 287 5.50 -28.63 11.92
N GLY A 288 4.33 -28.45 12.54
CA GLY A 288 4.23 -27.87 13.90
C GLY A 288 4.63 -26.40 13.99
N VAL A 289 4.57 -25.65 12.88
CA VAL A 289 5.05 -24.27 12.84
C VAL A 289 4.02 -23.37 12.18
N GLY A 290 3.57 -22.44 12.94
CA GLY A 290 2.69 -21.32 12.75
C GLY A 290 2.22 -20.89 11.37
N GLY A 291 1.13 -20.34 11.26
CA GLY A 291 0.02 -20.15 10.43
C GLY A 291 -0.06 -18.97 9.50
N SER A 292 1.00 -18.27 9.07
CA SER A 292 0.86 -17.18 8.10
C SER A 292 1.74 -17.31 6.88
N ASN A 293 1.23 -16.77 5.78
CA ASN A 293 1.99 -16.58 4.55
C ASN A 293 2.48 -15.13 4.47
N ALA A 294 3.65 -14.93 3.88
CA ALA A 294 4.04 -13.60 3.43
C ALA A 294 3.12 -13.15 2.29
N ILE A 295 2.54 -11.98 2.41
CA ILE A 295 1.79 -11.30 1.36
C ILE A 295 2.45 -9.96 1.05
N TYR A 296 2.06 -9.33 -0.04
CA TYR A 296 2.31 -7.92 -0.24
C TYR A 296 1.05 -7.14 0.16
N GLY A 297 1.23 -6.21 1.10
CA GLY A 297 0.17 -5.35 1.61
C GLY A 297 0.36 -3.89 1.18
N VAL A 298 0.69 -3.01 2.12
CA VAL A 298 1.03 -1.61 1.83
C VAL A 298 2.55 -1.52 1.65
N ASP A 299 3.02 -1.81 0.44
CA ASP A 299 4.45 -1.96 0.11
C ASP A 299 5.02 -0.75 -0.66
N GLY A 300 4.24 0.29 -0.90
CA GLY A 300 4.67 1.52 -1.58
C GLY A 300 5.17 2.59 -0.61
N SER A 301 6.06 3.47 -1.10
CA SER A 301 6.59 4.58 -0.31
C SER A 301 5.53 5.63 -0.04
N VAL A 302 5.21 5.88 1.23
CA VAL A 302 4.21 6.87 1.63
C VAL A 302 4.75 8.29 1.50
N THR A 303 3.90 9.23 1.11
CA THR A 303 4.29 10.64 0.91
C THR A 303 3.27 11.57 1.56
N ALA A 304 3.75 12.55 2.33
CA ALA A 304 2.92 13.57 2.93
C ALA A 304 3.18 14.94 2.30
N HIS A 305 2.12 15.71 2.08
CA HIS A 305 2.21 17.05 1.53
C HIS A 305 1.09 17.96 2.05
N ASP A 306 1.40 19.24 2.31
CA ASP A 306 0.40 20.23 2.68
C ASP A 306 -0.25 20.80 1.41
N MET A 307 -1.58 20.69 1.31
CA MET A 307 -2.36 21.07 0.14
C MET A 307 -3.46 22.08 0.52
N PHE A 308 -3.69 23.04 -0.38
CA PHE A 308 -4.77 24.04 -0.21
C PHE A 308 -5.95 23.70 -1.09
N TYR A 309 -6.97 23.09 -0.52
CA TYR A 309 -8.18 22.68 -1.25
C TYR A 309 -9.42 22.75 -0.36
N LYS A 310 -10.59 22.47 -0.93
CA LYS A 310 -11.82 22.30 -0.14
C LYS A 310 -12.04 20.81 0.09
N GLY A 311 -11.83 20.38 1.33
CA GLY A 311 -12.13 19.02 1.78
C GLY A 311 -13.62 18.69 1.72
N PRO A 312 -13.99 17.40 1.84
CA PRO A 312 -15.38 16.95 1.73
C PRO A 312 -16.34 17.62 2.72
N TYR A 313 -15.86 17.94 3.91
CA TYR A 313 -16.67 18.53 5.00
C TYR A 313 -16.39 20.01 5.26
N ASP A 314 -15.55 20.63 4.40
CA ASP A 314 -15.21 22.03 4.59
C ASP A 314 -16.22 22.96 3.94
N SER A 315 -16.44 24.12 4.54
CA SER A 315 -17.25 25.19 3.94
C SER A 315 -16.48 25.95 2.85
N LYS A 316 -15.15 26.02 2.95
CA LYS A 316 -14.25 26.77 2.06
C LYS A 316 -12.93 26.04 1.86
N LYS A 317 -12.11 26.51 0.92
CA LYS A 317 -10.73 26.02 0.74
C LYS A 317 -9.88 26.43 1.94
N GLU A 318 -9.12 25.46 2.46
CA GLU A 318 -8.14 25.64 3.53
C GLU A 318 -6.96 24.70 3.37
N TRP A 319 -5.94 24.83 4.21
CA TRP A 319 -4.78 23.98 4.20
C TRP A 319 -5.05 22.67 4.93
N HIS A 320 -4.60 21.58 4.34
CA HIS A 320 -4.64 20.24 4.89
C HIS A 320 -3.30 19.55 4.69
N THR A 321 -2.95 18.65 5.59
CA THR A 321 -1.83 17.73 5.39
C THR A 321 -2.38 16.42 4.85
N ILE A 322 -2.00 16.08 3.64
CA ILE A 322 -2.48 14.91 2.90
C ILE A 322 -1.39 13.84 2.89
N LEU A 323 -1.79 12.60 3.12
CA LEU A 323 -0.94 11.42 3.02
C LEU A 323 -1.38 10.56 1.82
N MET A 324 -0.48 10.34 0.89
CA MET A 324 -0.65 9.38 -0.19
C MET A 324 -0.04 8.04 0.22
N VAL A 325 -0.80 6.98 0.06
CA VAL A 325 -0.48 5.63 0.51
C VAL A 325 -0.52 4.69 -0.70
N PRO A 326 0.57 4.59 -1.48
CA PRO A 326 0.66 3.66 -2.59
C PRO A 326 0.71 2.22 -2.10
N TYR A 327 0.08 1.30 -2.84
CA TYR A 327 0.06 -0.11 -2.44
C TYR A 327 1.33 -0.87 -2.87
N GLY A 328 2.11 -0.31 -3.81
CA GLY A 328 3.31 -0.97 -4.31
C GLY A 328 3.00 -2.34 -4.91
N ARG A 329 3.64 -3.37 -4.40
CA ARG A 329 3.39 -4.77 -4.83
C ARG A 329 2.08 -5.35 -4.32
N GLY A 330 1.46 -4.75 -3.31
CA GLY A 330 0.15 -5.19 -2.80
C GLY A 330 -1.00 -4.90 -3.73
N GLY A 331 -0.81 -3.99 -4.71
CA GLY A 331 -1.83 -3.68 -5.71
C GLY A 331 -1.48 -2.46 -6.55
N ALA A 332 -1.98 -2.41 -7.77
CA ALA A 332 -1.78 -1.28 -8.67
C ALA A 332 -2.73 -0.11 -8.30
N GLY A 333 -2.49 0.51 -7.15
CA GLY A 333 -3.36 1.55 -6.64
C GLY A 333 -2.79 2.33 -5.47
N PHE A 334 -3.62 3.13 -4.85
CA PHE A 334 -3.26 3.95 -3.70
C PHE A 334 -4.50 4.42 -2.94
N SER A 335 -4.31 4.80 -1.67
CA SER A 335 -5.28 5.54 -0.87
C SER A 335 -4.76 6.94 -0.56
N VAL A 336 -5.67 7.88 -0.33
CA VAL A 336 -5.36 9.24 0.09
C VAL A 336 -6.11 9.55 1.37
N LEU A 337 -5.36 9.98 2.37
CA LEU A 337 -5.87 10.32 3.68
C LEU A 337 -5.60 11.80 3.99
N ASP A 338 -6.52 12.45 4.66
CA ASP A 338 -6.27 13.69 5.36
C ASP A 338 -5.76 13.36 6.77
N ILE A 339 -4.55 13.81 7.08
CA ILE A 339 -3.87 13.60 8.36
C ILE A 339 -3.57 14.92 9.07
N THR A 340 -4.31 15.98 8.74
CA THR A 340 -4.15 17.31 9.34
C THR A 340 -4.22 17.23 10.86
N ASP A 341 -5.17 16.44 11.36
CA ASP A 341 -5.19 15.99 12.75
C ASP A 341 -4.79 14.51 12.81
N ARG A 342 -3.63 14.23 13.41
CA ARG A 342 -3.13 12.86 13.52
C ARG A 342 -4.03 11.93 14.34
N ASP A 343 -4.82 12.50 15.26
CA ASP A 343 -5.70 11.75 16.14
C ASP A 343 -7.11 11.56 15.55
N ALA A 344 -7.39 12.23 14.41
CA ALA A 344 -8.64 12.16 13.66
C ALA A 344 -8.42 12.18 12.14
N PRO A 345 -7.69 11.21 11.57
CA PRO A 345 -7.51 11.11 10.13
C PRO A 345 -8.82 10.81 9.41
N MET A 346 -8.87 11.13 8.12
CA MET A 346 -10.02 10.87 7.28
C MET A 346 -9.59 10.27 5.94
N HIS A 347 -10.35 9.28 5.46
CA HIS A 347 -10.21 8.77 4.11
C HIS A 347 -10.82 9.76 3.10
N LEU A 348 -10.05 10.13 2.08
CA LEU A 348 -10.52 11.00 1.00
C LEU A 348 -10.98 10.20 -0.20
N TYR A 349 -10.12 9.33 -0.70
CA TYR A 349 -10.45 8.38 -1.77
C TYR A 349 -9.39 7.28 -1.88
N SER A 350 -9.77 6.17 -2.49
CA SER A 350 -8.87 5.10 -2.88
C SER A 350 -9.06 4.76 -4.35
N VAL A 351 -8.00 4.37 -5.02
CA VAL A 351 -7.99 3.96 -6.42
C VAL A 351 -7.33 2.59 -6.55
N LEU A 352 -7.92 1.71 -7.33
CA LEU A 352 -7.34 0.43 -7.73
C LEU A 352 -7.47 0.25 -9.25
N ASN A 353 -6.36 -0.02 -9.89
CA ASN A 353 -6.32 -0.53 -11.25
C ASN A 353 -6.41 -2.07 -11.20
N ASP A 354 -7.59 -2.61 -11.47
CA ASP A 354 -7.82 -4.04 -11.52
C ASP A 354 -7.58 -4.57 -12.95
N GLY A 355 -6.38 -5.10 -13.18
CA GLY A 355 -6.00 -5.65 -14.47
C GLY A 355 -6.75 -6.95 -14.83
N ILE A 356 -7.32 -7.66 -13.85
CA ILE A 356 -8.09 -8.89 -14.08
C ILE A 356 -9.48 -8.53 -14.61
N GLN A 357 -10.15 -7.60 -13.94
CA GLN A 357 -11.47 -7.11 -14.36
C GLN A 357 -11.40 -6.04 -15.45
N THR A 358 -10.20 -5.58 -15.81
CA THR A 358 -9.98 -4.49 -16.78
C THR A 358 -10.70 -3.18 -16.40
N LYS A 359 -10.67 -2.86 -15.10
CA LYS A 359 -11.37 -1.70 -14.53
C LYS A 359 -10.46 -0.87 -13.63
N VAL A 360 -10.77 0.41 -13.54
CA VAL A 360 -10.32 1.26 -12.44
C VAL A 360 -11.46 1.41 -11.45
N HIS A 361 -11.22 1.00 -10.22
CA HIS A 361 -12.15 1.20 -9.11
C HIS A 361 -11.74 2.44 -8.33
N VAL A 362 -12.69 3.26 -8.00
CA VAL A 362 -12.50 4.46 -7.17
C VAL A 362 -13.50 4.41 -6.03
N MET A 363 -13.02 4.37 -4.79
CA MET A 363 -13.85 4.56 -3.61
C MET A 363 -13.71 6.01 -3.15
N ASP A 364 -14.82 6.72 -3.04
CA ASP A 364 -14.85 8.10 -2.56
C ASP A 364 -14.92 8.20 -1.03
N HIS A 365 -14.95 9.43 -0.51
CA HIS A 365 -15.05 9.71 0.93
C HIS A 365 -16.39 9.30 1.57
N ASN A 366 -17.41 8.94 0.77
CA ASN A 366 -18.68 8.42 1.26
C ASN A 366 -18.72 6.88 1.27
N GLY A 367 -17.66 6.22 0.78
CA GLY A 367 -17.62 4.77 0.62
C GLY A 367 -18.31 4.27 -0.65
N THR A 368 -18.63 5.15 -1.60
CA THR A 368 -19.18 4.77 -2.90
C THR A 368 -18.06 4.29 -3.79
N ILE A 369 -18.20 3.06 -4.32
CA ILE A 369 -17.27 2.51 -5.31
C ILE A 369 -17.83 2.72 -6.70
N SER A 370 -17.09 3.45 -7.52
CA SER A 370 -17.33 3.63 -8.95
C SER A 370 -16.30 2.83 -9.75
N SER A 371 -16.73 2.15 -10.79
CA SER A 371 -15.88 1.30 -11.62
C SER A 371 -15.92 1.76 -13.07
N TYR A 372 -14.75 1.93 -13.68
CA TYR A 372 -14.58 2.45 -15.03
C TYR A 372 -13.82 1.45 -15.89
N ASP A 373 -14.38 1.06 -17.02
CA ASP A 373 -13.70 0.22 -18.01
C ASP A 373 -12.65 1.08 -18.76
N TYR A 374 -11.38 0.93 -18.44
CA TYR A 374 -10.34 1.71 -19.10
C TYR A 374 -9.64 0.92 -20.23
N ILE A 375 -9.51 -0.38 -20.10
CA ILE A 375 -8.88 -1.20 -21.13
C ILE A 375 -9.72 -1.22 -22.40
N LYS A 376 -11.05 -1.13 -22.31
CA LYS A 376 -11.88 -1.03 -23.50
C LYS A 376 -11.45 0.17 -24.37
N LYS A 377 -11.18 1.35 -23.76
CA LYS A 377 -10.68 2.52 -24.50
C LYS A 377 -9.22 2.35 -24.95
N ILE A 378 -8.37 1.71 -24.16
CA ILE A 378 -6.98 1.41 -24.54
C ILE A 378 -6.94 0.31 -25.61
N TYR A 379 -7.81 -0.70 -25.53
CA TYR A 379 -7.92 -1.72 -26.56
C TYR A 379 -8.51 -1.15 -27.86
N ASP A 380 -9.45 -0.25 -27.79
CA ASP A 380 -9.97 0.45 -28.96
C ASP A 380 -8.87 1.30 -29.62
N LEU A 381 -8.00 1.91 -28.82
CA LEU A 381 -6.78 2.58 -29.31
C LEU A 381 -5.76 1.57 -29.84
N ALA A 382 -5.46 0.51 -29.12
CA ALA A 382 -4.52 -0.52 -29.55
C ALA A 382 -5.04 -1.28 -30.78
N SER A 383 -6.33 -1.63 -30.81
CA SER A 383 -6.95 -2.22 -31.99
C SER A 383 -7.05 -1.25 -33.16
N PHE A 384 -7.14 0.05 -32.88
CA PHE A 384 -7.02 1.08 -33.92
C PHE A 384 -5.60 1.10 -34.49
N PHE A 385 -4.56 1.00 -33.69
CA PHE A 385 -3.17 0.93 -34.16
C PHE A 385 -2.86 -0.39 -34.87
N GLU A 386 -3.39 -1.51 -34.38
CA GLU A 386 -3.25 -2.81 -35.02
C GLU A 386 -4.11 -2.98 -36.29
N SER A 387 -5.19 -2.20 -36.43
CA SER A 387 -6.14 -2.32 -37.52
C SER A 387 -5.85 -1.41 -38.73
N ILE A 388 -4.89 -0.51 -38.62
CA ILE A 388 -4.41 0.27 -39.77
C ILE A 388 -3.32 -0.53 -40.49
N THR A 389 -3.70 -1.66 -41.10
CA THR A 389 -2.87 -2.32 -42.09
C THR A 389 -3.32 -1.81 -43.46
N VAL A 390 -2.55 -0.93 -44.07
CA VAL A 390 -2.79 -0.53 -45.46
C VAL A 390 -2.14 -1.59 -46.35
N SER A 391 -2.95 -2.32 -47.13
CA SER A 391 -2.40 -3.31 -48.02
C SER A 391 -1.66 -2.65 -49.22
N SER A 392 -0.62 -3.28 -49.72
CA SER A 392 0.34 -2.78 -50.73
C SER A 392 -0.25 -2.50 -52.12
N ASN A 393 -1.55 -2.56 -52.30
CA ASN A 393 -2.22 -2.44 -53.62
C ASN A 393 -2.68 -1.05 -53.97
N ASN A 394 -1.99 -0.02 -53.58
CA ASN A 394 -2.26 1.42 -53.99
C ASN A 394 -3.71 1.93 -53.90
N LYS A 395 -4.64 1.11 -53.45
CA LYS A 395 -5.98 1.47 -53.00
C LYS A 395 -6.07 0.85 -51.61
N GLY A 396 -5.82 1.70 -50.62
CA GLY A 396 -5.72 1.23 -49.24
C GLY A 396 -6.98 0.52 -48.78
N ASP A 397 -6.92 -0.77 -48.62
CA ASP A 397 -7.88 -1.52 -47.86
C ASP A 397 -7.54 -1.28 -46.38
N LEU A 398 -8.08 -0.20 -45.85
CA LEU A 398 -8.08 0.07 -44.42
C LEU A 398 -9.09 -0.86 -43.78
N THR A 399 -8.64 -1.92 -43.17
CA THR A 399 -9.48 -2.73 -42.30
C THR A 399 -9.70 -2.01 -41.00
N CYS A 400 -10.76 -1.20 -40.96
CA CYS A 400 -11.25 -0.63 -39.73
C CYS A 400 -12.06 -1.68 -38.98
N LYS A 401 -11.61 -2.09 -37.79
CA LYS A 401 -12.36 -2.94 -36.87
C LYS A 401 -13.32 -2.15 -35.99
N SER A 402 -14.00 -1.12 -36.50
CA SER A 402 -15.15 -0.55 -35.84
C SER A 402 -16.42 -1.24 -36.36
N ASP A 403 -17.43 -1.40 -35.50
CA ASP A 403 -18.73 -1.97 -35.89
C ASP A 403 -19.49 -1.16 -36.94
N GLN A 404 -18.87 -0.15 -37.48
CA GLN A 404 -19.37 0.68 -38.61
C GLN A 404 -18.43 0.51 -39.80
N SER A 405 -18.46 -0.64 -40.38
CA SER A 405 -17.52 -1.14 -41.39
C SER A 405 -17.64 -0.50 -42.77
N THR A 406 -18.56 0.44 -43.03
CA THR A 406 -18.82 0.95 -44.38
C THR A 406 -18.11 2.26 -44.72
N ASP A 407 -17.68 3.03 -43.72
CA ASP A 407 -17.12 4.36 -43.98
C ASP A 407 -15.59 4.44 -43.94
N CYS A 408 -14.92 3.34 -43.61
CA CYS A 408 -13.45 3.34 -43.44
C CYS A 408 -12.66 2.97 -44.71
N GLN A 409 -13.30 2.46 -45.75
CA GLN A 409 -12.60 1.90 -46.93
C GLN A 409 -12.02 2.90 -47.91
N GLU A 410 -12.43 4.14 -47.82
CA GLU A 410 -11.96 5.20 -48.76
C GLU A 410 -11.50 6.49 -48.05
N SER A 411 -11.49 6.52 -46.73
CA SER A 411 -11.16 7.71 -45.96
C SER A 411 -9.66 7.75 -45.60
N ASN A 412 -9.04 8.87 -45.86
CA ASN A 412 -7.74 9.23 -45.33
C ASN A 412 -7.83 10.01 -44.00
N VAL A 413 -9.04 10.06 -43.42
CA VAL A 413 -9.34 10.80 -42.20
C VAL A 413 -10.05 9.90 -41.22
N TRP A 414 -9.52 9.76 -40.01
CA TRP A 414 -10.10 8.99 -38.92
C TRP A 414 -10.32 9.89 -37.71
N THR A 415 -11.38 9.64 -37.02
CA THR A 415 -11.69 10.31 -35.76
C THR A 415 -11.62 9.28 -34.61
N LEU A 416 -10.86 9.60 -33.60
CA LEU A 416 -10.76 8.81 -32.39
C LEU A 416 -11.55 9.49 -31.28
N ASP A 417 -12.27 8.70 -30.48
CA ASP A 417 -12.96 9.20 -29.28
C ASP A 417 -11.99 9.42 -28.11
N VAL A 418 -10.88 10.10 -28.41
CA VAL A 418 -9.83 10.45 -27.44
C VAL A 418 -9.52 11.95 -27.62
N PRO A 419 -9.83 12.78 -26.65
CA PRO A 419 -9.58 14.21 -26.75
C PRO A 419 -8.08 14.53 -26.68
N ASN A 420 -7.65 15.54 -27.43
CA ASN A 420 -6.33 16.14 -27.37
C ASN A 420 -5.14 15.22 -27.73
N LEU A 421 -5.32 14.31 -28.69
CA LEU A 421 -4.22 13.51 -29.24
C LEU A 421 -3.17 14.40 -29.92
N SER A 422 -1.91 14.08 -29.68
CA SER A 422 -0.76 14.61 -30.39
C SER A 422 -0.24 13.61 -31.43
N LYS A 423 0.59 14.06 -32.36
CA LYS A 423 1.19 13.16 -33.36
C LYS A 423 2.08 12.09 -32.74
N SER A 424 2.68 12.34 -31.58
CA SER A 424 3.49 11.38 -30.83
C SER A 424 2.70 10.24 -30.20
N ASP A 425 1.38 10.42 -30.06
CA ASP A 425 0.49 9.41 -29.47
C ASP A 425 -0.08 8.45 -30.52
N VAL A 426 0.26 8.65 -31.78
CA VAL A 426 -0.26 7.90 -32.93
C VAL A 426 0.87 7.22 -33.68
N SER A 427 0.75 5.93 -33.93
CA SER A 427 1.64 5.15 -34.78
C SER A 427 0.84 4.52 -35.90
N ILE A 428 1.28 4.72 -37.14
CA ILE A 428 0.68 4.11 -38.32
C ILE A 428 1.70 3.18 -38.97
N LEU A 429 1.28 1.96 -39.26
CA LEU A 429 2.07 1.00 -39.99
C LEU A 429 1.42 0.71 -41.35
N ILE A 430 2.20 0.71 -42.41
CA ILE A 430 1.81 0.24 -43.74
C ILE A 430 2.74 -0.92 -44.10
N ASP A 431 2.19 -2.10 -44.37
CA ASP A 431 2.95 -3.32 -44.59
C ASP A 431 4.05 -3.53 -43.53
N ASP A 432 3.65 -3.40 -42.24
CA ASP A 432 4.51 -3.48 -41.06
C ASP A 432 5.66 -2.45 -41.02
N LYS A 433 5.63 -1.44 -41.87
CA LYS A 433 6.58 -0.33 -41.85
C LYS A 433 5.98 0.95 -41.31
N PRO A 434 6.70 1.72 -40.48
CA PRO A 434 6.21 2.97 -39.96
C PRO A 434 5.87 3.97 -41.06
N PHE A 435 4.63 4.48 -41.04
CA PHE A 435 4.17 5.57 -41.90
C PHE A 435 4.17 6.88 -41.12
N THR A 436 4.88 7.87 -41.57
CA THR A 436 5.10 9.14 -40.85
C THR A 436 4.39 10.35 -41.48
N ASN A 437 3.82 10.20 -42.68
CA ASN A 437 3.20 11.31 -43.42
C ASN A 437 1.71 11.46 -43.03
N PHE A 438 1.45 11.80 -41.77
CA PHE A 438 0.11 12.07 -41.27
C PHE A 438 0.09 13.29 -40.33
N THR A 439 -1.07 13.84 -40.13
CA THR A 439 -1.33 14.93 -39.17
C THR A 439 -2.38 14.49 -38.18
N VAL A 440 -2.27 15.00 -36.95
CA VAL A 440 -3.25 14.79 -35.86
C VAL A 440 -3.75 16.15 -35.43
N LYS A 441 -5.06 16.34 -35.42
CA LYS A 441 -5.70 17.56 -34.96
C LYS A 441 -6.87 17.22 -34.04
N ALA A 442 -6.72 17.52 -32.76
CA ALA A 442 -7.63 17.09 -31.72
C ALA A 442 -7.76 15.56 -31.69
N SER A 443 -8.89 15.01 -32.05
CA SER A 443 -9.13 13.56 -32.16
C SER A 443 -9.15 13.03 -33.58
N THR A 444 -8.71 13.84 -34.55
CA THR A 444 -8.75 13.53 -35.98
C THR A 444 -7.34 13.25 -36.51
N ILE A 445 -7.16 12.14 -37.18
CA ILE A 445 -5.93 11.76 -37.89
C ILE A 445 -6.18 11.85 -39.37
N THR A 446 -5.31 12.53 -40.07
CA THR A 446 -5.35 12.64 -41.53
C THR A 446 -4.03 12.17 -42.13
N THR A 447 -4.06 11.19 -43.00
CA THR A 447 -2.89 10.80 -43.78
C THR A 447 -2.77 11.70 -44.99
N VAL A 448 -1.53 12.05 -45.34
CA VAL A 448 -1.21 12.80 -46.55
C VAL A 448 -0.60 11.79 -47.53
N SER A 449 -1.26 11.66 -48.69
CA SER A 449 -0.81 10.78 -49.78
C SER A 449 0.48 11.29 -50.42
#